data_6402f1c9d532b519ecf354bbe46346a7
#
_entry.id   6402f1c9d532b519ecf354bbe46346a7
#
_cell.length_a   1.000
_cell.length_b   1.000
_cell.length_c   1.000
_cell.angle_alpha   90.00
_cell.angle_beta   90.00
_cell.angle_gamma   90.00
#
_symmetry.space_group_name_H-M   'P 1'
#
loop_
_entity.id
_entity.type
_entity.pdbx_description
1 polymer ?
#
loop_
_entity_poly.entity_id
_entity_poly.type
_entity_poly.pdbx_seq_one_letter_code
_entity_poly.pdbx_strand_id
1 'polypeptide(L)'
;VLAQARNEGTYAVVLAGRPYHNDDLVNHELPTLFTEHGIPVITADSVPGATQVPLQNSLIDIANNFHARMLSTATLAAQSPNMEYVQIVSFGCGHDAYLSDEIIRLMKEISDKTPLVLKVDESDIRGPLGIRVRSFIETVNERREKEKTIASAQTAHAIDADQQRNPDAPCCGSAQTCESSQCAACTAAFERKIDEALARATGEKLADPYPQKFTKKDAATKTVLVPNTSHAFSQLMAAAFANQGLTTVSLPIGRE
;
A
#
# COMPACT_ATOMS: atom_id res chain seq x y z
N VAL A 1 -4.19 -1.20 -15.40
CA VAL A 1 -3.52 -2.30 -14.69
C VAL A 1 -4.47 -2.96 -13.70
N LEU A 2 -4.91 -2.29 -12.61
CA LEU A 2 -5.77 -2.92 -11.57
C LEU A 2 -7.13 -3.37 -12.10
N ALA A 3 -7.79 -2.58 -12.94
CA ALA A 3 -9.04 -2.96 -13.59
C ALA A 3 -8.85 -4.17 -14.52
N GLN A 4 -7.74 -4.21 -15.25
CA GLN A 4 -7.40 -5.34 -16.11
C GLN A 4 -7.14 -6.60 -15.28
N ALA A 5 -6.33 -6.52 -14.23
CA ALA A 5 -6.06 -7.65 -13.32
C ALA A 5 -7.36 -8.21 -12.72
N ARG A 6 -8.30 -7.34 -12.35
CA ARG A 6 -9.63 -7.74 -11.88
C ARG A 6 -10.42 -8.50 -12.95
N ASN A 7 -10.48 -7.96 -14.17
CA ASN A 7 -11.25 -8.55 -15.27
C ASN A 7 -10.68 -9.90 -15.71
N GLU A 8 -9.38 -10.06 -15.65
CA GLU A 8 -8.66 -11.29 -15.99
C GLU A 8 -8.58 -12.29 -14.83
N GLY A 9 -9.10 -11.93 -13.65
CA GLY A 9 -9.00 -12.77 -12.45
C GLY A 9 -7.56 -13.00 -11.97
N THR A 10 -6.66 -12.07 -12.31
CA THR A 10 -5.24 -12.07 -11.93
C THR A 10 -4.97 -11.06 -10.82
N TYR A 11 -3.71 -10.74 -10.58
CA TYR A 11 -3.31 -9.73 -9.60
C TYR A 11 -2.18 -8.86 -10.13
N ALA A 12 -2.05 -7.67 -9.55
CA ALA A 12 -0.90 -6.80 -9.73
C ALA A 12 -0.07 -6.74 -8.44
N VAL A 13 1.22 -6.56 -8.60
CA VAL A 13 2.12 -6.31 -7.47
C VAL A 13 2.21 -4.82 -7.21
N VAL A 14 1.98 -4.41 -5.97
CA VAL A 14 2.28 -3.08 -5.47
C VAL A 14 3.72 -3.07 -4.96
N LEU A 15 4.60 -2.39 -5.68
CA LEU A 15 5.98 -2.19 -5.28
C LEU A 15 6.08 -0.94 -4.40
N ALA A 16 6.42 -1.13 -3.15
CA ALA A 16 6.49 -0.08 -2.15
C ALA A 16 7.90 0.07 -1.61
N GLY A 17 8.30 1.30 -1.40
CA GLY A 17 9.60 1.65 -0.86
C GLY A 17 9.75 3.16 -0.77
N ARG A 18 10.96 3.59 -0.52
CA ARG A 18 11.29 5.01 -0.59
C ARG A 18 11.26 5.49 -2.04
N PRO A 19 11.06 6.78 -2.32
CA PRO A 19 10.96 7.27 -3.69
C PRO A 19 12.12 6.87 -4.60
N TYR A 20 13.34 6.79 -4.09
CA TYR A 20 14.51 6.39 -4.88
C TYR A 20 14.57 4.88 -5.20
N HIS A 21 13.78 4.04 -4.50
CA HIS A 21 13.66 2.62 -4.84
C HIS A 21 12.89 2.39 -6.16
N ASN A 22 12.28 3.43 -6.73
CA ASN A 22 11.65 3.33 -8.05
C ASN A 22 12.66 3.43 -9.21
N ASP A 23 13.90 3.77 -8.93
CA ASP A 23 14.99 3.79 -9.91
C ASP A 23 15.50 2.37 -10.18
N ASP A 24 15.63 1.99 -11.46
CA ASP A 24 16.00 0.63 -11.87
C ASP A 24 17.41 0.22 -11.40
N LEU A 25 18.31 1.18 -11.29
CA LEU A 25 19.67 0.91 -10.75
C LEU A 25 19.63 0.58 -9.26
N VAL A 26 18.69 1.19 -8.52
CA VAL A 26 18.55 0.99 -7.08
C VAL A 26 17.79 -0.28 -6.76
N ASN A 27 16.73 -0.59 -7.53
CA ASN A 27 15.89 -1.76 -7.30
C ASN A 27 16.35 -3.02 -8.06
N HIS A 28 17.49 -2.95 -8.76
CA HIS A 28 18.05 -4.05 -9.56
C HIS A 28 17.06 -4.61 -10.60
N GLU A 29 16.31 -3.74 -11.27
CA GLU A 29 15.27 -4.09 -12.25
C GLU A 29 14.21 -5.05 -11.68
N LEU A 30 13.91 -4.96 -10.38
CA LEU A 30 12.95 -5.82 -9.71
C LEU A 30 11.57 -5.89 -10.41
N PRO A 31 11.00 -4.78 -10.95
CA PRO A 31 9.75 -4.84 -11.71
C PRO A 31 9.80 -5.82 -12.87
N THR A 32 10.95 -5.92 -13.55
CA THR A 32 11.16 -6.82 -14.69
C THR A 32 11.02 -8.28 -14.28
N LEU A 33 11.50 -8.65 -13.08
CA LEU A 33 11.38 -10.02 -12.57
C LEU A 33 9.91 -10.46 -12.40
N PHE A 34 8.99 -9.56 -12.09
CA PHE A 34 7.57 -9.85 -12.02
C PHE A 34 6.93 -9.86 -13.40
N THR A 35 7.27 -8.91 -14.27
CA THR A 35 6.66 -8.81 -15.61
C THR A 35 7.09 -9.94 -16.52
N GLU A 36 8.28 -10.52 -16.36
CA GLU A 36 8.71 -11.76 -17.01
C GLU A 36 7.79 -12.95 -16.68
N HIS A 37 7.10 -12.91 -15.53
CA HIS A 37 6.09 -13.90 -15.14
C HIS A 37 4.64 -13.47 -15.49
N GLY A 38 4.48 -12.41 -16.31
CA GLY A 38 3.17 -11.88 -16.71
C GLY A 38 2.43 -11.12 -15.60
N ILE A 39 3.11 -10.77 -14.50
CA ILE A 39 2.52 -10.07 -13.36
C ILE A 39 2.82 -8.58 -13.50
N PRO A 40 1.80 -7.73 -13.66
CA PRO A 40 2.00 -6.30 -13.74
C PRO A 40 2.42 -5.72 -12.39
N VAL A 41 3.30 -4.71 -12.43
CA VAL A 41 3.79 -3.99 -11.26
C VAL A 41 3.29 -2.55 -11.29
N ILE A 42 2.84 -2.06 -10.16
CA ILE A 42 2.52 -0.65 -9.93
C ILE A 42 3.27 -0.16 -8.70
N THR A 43 3.63 1.11 -8.68
CA THR A 43 4.27 1.70 -7.50
C THR A 43 3.22 2.06 -6.44
N ALA A 44 3.63 2.13 -5.17
CA ALA A 44 2.76 2.59 -4.09
C ALA A 44 2.14 3.98 -4.36
N ASP A 45 2.86 4.84 -5.07
CA ASP A 45 2.39 6.18 -5.46
C ASP A 45 1.25 6.15 -6.49
N SER A 46 1.11 5.03 -7.22
CA SER A 46 0.12 4.86 -8.28
C SER A 46 -1.18 4.18 -7.80
N VAL A 47 -1.25 3.77 -6.54
CA VAL A 47 -2.43 3.09 -5.99
C VAL A 47 -3.53 4.10 -5.69
N PRO A 48 -4.70 4.01 -6.36
CA PRO A 48 -5.81 4.92 -6.10
C PRO A 48 -6.32 4.80 -4.65
N GLY A 49 -6.65 5.94 -4.04
CA GLY A 49 -7.22 5.98 -2.69
C GLY A 49 -6.19 5.83 -1.55
N ALA A 50 -4.90 5.67 -1.84
CA ALA A 50 -3.88 5.51 -0.81
C ALA A 50 -3.84 6.68 0.20
N THR A 51 -4.11 7.90 -0.24
CA THR A 51 -4.13 9.09 0.62
C THR A 51 -5.39 9.20 1.51
N GLN A 52 -6.40 8.38 1.28
CA GLN A 52 -7.67 8.42 2.00
C GLN A 52 -7.78 7.32 3.07
N VAL A 53 -6.80 6.41 3.14
CA VAL A 53 -6.80 5.32 4.12
C VAL A 53 -6.48 5.87 5.51
N PRO A 54 -7.37 5.68 6.49
CA PRO A 54 -7.08 6.07 7.86
C PRO A 54 -5.99 5.17 8.46
N LEU A 55 -4.97 5.78 9.07
CA LEU A 55 -3.83 5.07 9.66
C LEU A 55 -3.86 5.04 11.18
N GLN A 56 -5.04 5.23 11.77
CA GLN A 56 -5.23 5.26 13.24
C GLN A 56 -4.91 3.91 13.91
N ASN A 57 -4.95 2.81 13.15
CA ASN A 57 -4.61 1.47 13.63
C ASN A 57 -3.10 1.16 13.55
N SER A 58 -2.29 2.11 13.08
CA SER A 58 -0.85 1.97 13.11
C SER A 58 -0.33 2.14 14.53
N LEU A 59 0.54 1.21 14.95
CA LEU A 59 1.20 1.25 16.26
C LEU A 59 2.49 2.07 16.24
N ILE A 60 2.91 2.53 15.06
CA ILE A 60 4.12 3.33 14.90
C ILE A 60 3.78 4.78 14.56
N ASP A 61 4.62 5.70 15.00
CA ASP A 61 4.55 7.10 14.58
C ASP A 61 4.96 7.25 13.12
N ILE A 62 4.10 7.94 12.36
CA ILE A 62 4.31 8.14 10.94
C ILE A 62 5.07 9.46 10.74
N ALA A 63 6.39 9.35 10.63
CA ALA A 63 7.27 10.51 10.54
C ALA A 63 7.34 11.12 9.12
N ASN A 64 7.00 10.36 8.07
CA ASN A 64 7.19 10.77 6.68
C ASN A 64 6.01 10.39 5.80
N ASN A 65 5.73 11.19 4.78
CA ASN A 65 4.65 10.94 3.82
C ASN A 65 4.80 9.62 3.06
N PHE A 66 6.03 9.18 2.77
CA PHE A 66 6.23 7.90 2.10
C PHE A 66 5.94 6.72 3.04
N HIS A 67 6.19 6.83 4.36
CA HIS A 67 5.73 5.81 5.32
C HIS A 67 4.21 5.72 5.36
N ALA A 68 3.52 6.87 5.38
CA ALA A 68 2.06 6.90 5.29
C ALA A 68 1.56 6.18 4.04
N ARG A 69 2.14 6.46 2.87
CA ARG A 69 1.78 5.80 1.62
C ARG A 69 2.05 4.30 1.63
N MET A 70 3.19 3.88 2.18
CA MET A 70 3.51 2.46 2.29
C MET A 70 2.51 1.72 3.17
N LEU A 71 2.14 2.26 4.32
CA LEU A 71 1.13 1.67 5.21
C LEU A 71 -0.27 1.67 4.58
N SER A 72 -0.66 2.79 3.96
CA SER A 72 -1.95 2.90 3.29
C SER A 72 -2.09 1.91 2.14
N THR A 73 -1.07 1.78 1.32
CA THR A 73 -1.08 0.84 0.18
C THR A 73 -0.98 -0.61 0.61
N ALA A 74 -0.30 -0.91 1.72
CA ALA A 74 -0.31 -2.24 2.34
C ALA A 74 -1.72 -2.61 2.83
N THR A 75 -2.42 -1.67 3.47
CA THR A 75 -3.81 -1.84 3.89
C THR A 75 -4.73 -2.12 2.70
N LEU A 76 -4.62 -1.32 1.62
CA LEU A 76 -5.41 -1.53 0.41
C LEU A 76 -5.08 -2.87 -0.28
N ALA A 77 -3.80 -3.25 -0.34
CA ALA A 77 -3.40 -4.53 -0.90
C ALA A 77 -3.92 -5.72 -0.08
N ALA A 78 -3.94 -5.60 1.25
CA ALA A 78 -4.54 -6.60 2.12
C ALA A 78 -6.04 -6.76 1.89
N GLN A 79 -6.77 -5.67 1.66
CA GLN A 79 -8.20 -5.65 1.42
C GLN A 79 -8.61 -6.08 0.00
N SER A 80 -7.70 -5.99 -0.96
CA SER A 80 -8.01 -6.25 -2.38
C SER A 80 -7.58 -7.66 -2.80
N PRO A 81 -8.46 -8.46 -3.43
CA PRO A 81 -8.07 -9.77 -3.95
C PRO A 81 -7.11 -9.70 -5.14
N ASN A 82 -6.99 -8.53 -5.78
CA ASN A 82 -6.22 -8.35 -7.01
C ASN A 82 -4.94 -7.54 -6.82
N MET A 83 -4.49 -7.34 -5.59
CA MET A 83 -3.23 -6.68 -5.27
C MET A 83 -2.40 -7.53 -4.31
N GLU A 84 -1.12 -7.68 -4.60
CA GLU A 84 -0.13 -8.26 -3.70
C GLU A 84 0.93 -7.22 -3.38
N TYR A 85 1.56 -7.34 -2.22
CA TYR A 85 2.43 -6.29 -1.71
C TYR A 85 3.88 -6.74 -1.63
N VAL A 86 4.77 -5.94 -2.21
CA VAL A 86 6.22 -6.14 -2.18
C VAL A 86 6.88 -4.87 -1.66
N GLN A 87 7.65 -5.00 -0.61
CA GLN A 87 8.38 -3.90 0.00
C GLN A 87 9.87 -4.01 -0.30
N ILE A 88 10.44 -2.92 -0.81
CA ILE A 88 11.89 -2.74 -0.87
C ILE A 88 12.34 -2.01 0.38
N VAL A 89 13.35 -2.52 1.04
CA VAL A 89 13.97 -1.91 2.22
C VAL A 89 15.45 -1.70 1.99
N SER A 90 15.97 -0.58 2.46
CA SER A 90 17.40 -0.29 2.42
C SER A 90 18.15 -1.10 3.46
N PHE A 91 19.30 -1.61 3.10
CA PHE A 91 20.18 -2.31 4.04
C PHE A 91 20.57 -1.40 5.20
N GLY A 92 20.39 -1.90 6.42
CA GLY A 92 20.79 -1.20 7.64
C GLY A 92 19.93 0.00 8.05
N CYS A 93 18.79 0.25 7.38
CA CYS A 93 17.87 1.31 7.80
C CYS A 93 16.96 0.87 8.94
N GLY A 94 17.14 1.42 10.14
CA GLY A 94 16.30 1.11 11.29
C GLY A 94 14.84 1.50 11.09
N HIS A 95 14.56 2.60 10.38
CA HIS A 95 13.18 3.00 10.05
C HIS A 95 12.47 1.99 9.16
N ASP A 96 13.17 1.42 8.17
CA ASP A 96 12.58 0.40 7.31
C ASP A 96 12.31 -0.90 8.09
N ALA A 97 13.10 -1.21 9.09
CA ALA A 97 12.93 -2.41 9.91
C ALA A 97 11.58 -2.40 10.66
N TYR A 98 11.33 -1.38 11.49
CA TYR A 98 10.07 -1.33 12.23
C TYR A 98 8.85 -1.06 11.33
N LEU A 99 9.03 -0.34 10.22
CA LEU A 99 7.96 -0.15 9.23
C LEU A 99 7.58 -1.47 8.56
N SER A 100 8.55 -2.33 8.26
CA SER A 100 8.29 -3.65 7.68
C SER A 100 7.51 -4.54 8.65
N ASP A 101 7.88 -4.52 9.92
CA ASP A 101 7.18 -5.28 10.96
C ASP A 101 5.73 -4.80 11.12
N GLU A 102 5.52 -3.49 11.06
CA GLU A 102 4.18 -2.91 11.13
C GLU A 102 3.33 -3.24 9.91
N ILE A 103 3.90 -3.20 8.70
CA ILE A 103 3.21 -3.61 7.47
C ILE A 103 2.80 -5.08 7.55
N ILE A 104 3.69 -5.96 7.99
CA ILE A 104 3.39 -7.38 8.17
C ILE A 104 2.25 -7.57 9.18
N ARG A 105 2.30 -6.86 10.29
CA ARG A 105 1.26 -6.90 11.33
C ARG A 105 -0.10 -6.47 10.77
N LEU A 106 -0.17 -5.28 10.14
CA LEU A 106 -1.41 -4.74 9.58
C LEU A 106 -2.00 -5.67 8.51
N MET A 107 -1.17 -6.19 7.62
CA MET A 107 -1.64 -7.10 6.58
C MET A 107 -2.19 -8.40 7.17
N LYS A 108 -1.56 -8.95 8.20
CA LYS A 108 -2.05 -10.15 8.89
C LYS A 108 -3.35 -9.93 9.66
N GLU A 109 -3.58 -8.73 10.20
CA GLU A 109 -4.83 -8.40 10.88
C GLU A 109 -6.02 -8.27 9.91
N ILE A 110 -5.74 -7.88 8.66
CA ILE A 110 -6.78 -7.64 7.65
C ILE A 110 -7.05 -8.89 6.82
N SER A 111 -6.00 -9.68 6.53
CA SER A 111 -6.09 -10.84 5.62
C SER A 111 -4.96 -11.84 5.90
N ASP A 112 -5.03 -13.00 5.26
CA ASP A 112 -3.97 -14.03 5.31
C ASP A 112 -2.77 -13.71 4.39
N LYS A 113 -2.73 -12.50 3.81
CA LYS A 113 -1.65 -12.10 2.93
C LYS A 113 -0.39 -11.75 3.70
N THR A 114 0.74 -12.21 3.16
CA THR A 114 2.07 -11.88 3.69
C THR A 114 2.83 -11.09 2.64
N PRO A 115 3.34 -9.88 2.96
CA PRO A 115 4.13 -9.11 2.02
C PRO A 115 5.49 -9.78 1.75
N LEU A 116 6.02 -9.59 0.54
CA LEU A 116 7.42 -9.89 0.27
C LEU A 116 8.27 -8.69 0.66
N VAL A 117 9.16 -8.84 1.63
CA VAL A 117 10.11 -7.81 2.03
C VAL A 117 11.48 -8.13 1.45
N LEU A 118 11.99 -7.26 0.58
CA LEU A 118 13.27 -7.41 -0.10
C LEU A 118 14.27 -6.39 0.41
N LYS A 119 15.39 -6.86 0.95
CA LYS A 119 16.52 -6.01 1.30
C LYS A 119 17.40 -5.87 0.08
N VAL A 120 17.63 -4.64 -0.34
CA VAL A 120 18.54 -4.31 -1.43
C VAL A 120 19.77 -3.58 -0.88
N ASP A 121 20.90 -3.87 -1.43
CA ASP A 121 22.17 -3.22 -1.16
C ASP A 121 22.91 -2.90 -2.48
N GLU A 122 24.13 -2.45 -2.39
CA GLU A 122 24.95 -2.08 -3.55
C GLU A 122 25.45 -3.29 -4.35
N SER A 123 25.28 -4.52 -3.83
CA SER A 123 25.73 -5.72 -4.52
C SER A 123 24.75 -6.15 -5.61
N ASP A 124 25.26 -6.67 -6.71
CA ASP A 124 24.42 -7.28 -7.75
C ASP A 124 23.90 -8.64 -7.28
N ILE A 125 22.64 -8.63 -6.82
CA ILE A 125 21.98 -9.80 -6.25
C ILE A 125 20.80 -10.29 -7.08
N ARG A 126 20.80 -10.05 -8.39
CA ARG A 126 19.69 -10.42 -9.28
C ARG A 126 19.30 -11.90 -9.16
N GLY A 127 20.28 -12.82 -9.04
CA GLY A 127 20.02 -14.25 -8.86
C GLY A 127 19.19 -14.57 -7.60
N PRO A 128 19.67 -14.23 -6.41
CA PRO A 128 18.93 -14.38 -5.15
C PRO A 128 17.59 -13.66 -5.13
N LEU A 129 17.48 -12.45 -5.72
CA LEU A 129 16.20 -11.73 -5.85
C LEU A 129 15.21 -12.53 -6.71
N GLY A 130 15.66 -13.07 -7.84
CA GLY A 130 14.82 -13.88 -8.73
C GLY A 130 14.26 -15.13 -8.05
N ILE A 131 15.05 -15.79 -7.19
CA ILE A 131 14.57 -16.94 -6.40
C ILE A 131 13.47 -16.51 -5.43
N ARG A 132 13.66 -15.40 -4.71
CA ARG A 132 12.67 -14.89 -3.75
C ARG A 132 11.37 -14.45 -4.44
N VAL A 133 11.48 -13.78 -5.59
CA VAL A 133 10.34 -13.40 -6.41
C VAL A 133 9.55 -14.62 -6.87
N ARG A 134 10.21 -15.64 -7.41
CA ARG A 134 9.54 -16.89 -7.82
C ARG A 134 8.84 -17.58 -6.65
N SER A 135 9.52 -17.72 -5.51
CA SER A 135 8.94 -18.32 -4.32
C SER A 135 7.70 -17.54 -3.85
N PHE A 136 7.74 -16.22 -3.91
CA PHE A 136 6.58 -15.39 -3.58
C PHE A 136 5.42 -15.61 -4.56
N ILE A 137 5.70 -15.61 -5.87
CA ILE A 137 4.69 -15.87 -6.91
C ILE A 137 4.00 -17.22 -6.69
N GLU A 138 4.77 -18.27 -6.43
CA GLU A 138 4.22 -19.61 -6.15
C GLU A 138 3.35 -19.59 -4.89
N THR A 139 3.80 -18.96 -3.81
CA THR A 139 3.02 -18.83 -2.58
C THR A 139 1.70 -18.10 -2.81
N VAL A 140 1.71 -17.03 -3.59
CA VAL A 140 0.49 -16.29 -3.95
C VAL A 140 -0.45 -17.15 -4.78
N ASN A 141 0.08 -17.85 -5.79
CA ASN A 141 -0.72 -18.71 -6.66
C ASN A 141 -1.37 -19.85 -5.86
N GLU A 142 -0.62 -20.54 -5.00
CA GLU A 142 -1.15 -21.59 -4.13
C GLU A 142 -2.26 -21.08 -3.21
N ARG A 143 -2.09 -19.90 -2.60
CA ARG A 143 -3.12 -19.30 -1.76
C ARG A 143 -4.38 -19.03 -2.58
N ARG A 144 -4.25 -18.39 -3.74
CA ARG A 144 -5.38 -18.07 -4.62
C ARG A 144 -6.12 -19.30 -5.11
N GLU A 145 -5.42 -20.39 -5.41
CA GLU A 145 -6.05 -21.67 -5.79
C GLU A 145 -6.82 -22.30 -4.60
N LYS A 146 -6.29 -22.23 -3.40
CA LYS A 146 -7.00 -22.65 -2.19
C LYS A 146 -8.26 -21.81 -1.96
N GLU A 147 -8.18 -20.49 -2.09
CA GLU A 147 -9.32 -19.59 -1.98
C GLU A 147 -10.43 -19.91 -3.00
N LYS A 148 -10.07 -20.15 -4.27
CA LYS A 148 -11.01 -20.58 -5.32
C LYS A 148 -11.67 -21.92 -4.98
N THR A 149 -10.90 -22.89 -4.49
CA THR A 149 -11.41 -24.22 -4.12
C THR A 149 -12.39 -24.12 -2.96
N ILE A 150 -12.09 -23.31 -1.94
CA ILE A 150 -12.98 -23.08 -0.81
C ILE A 150 -14.27 -22.38 -1.28
N ALA A 151 -14.15 -21.35 -2.12
CA ALA A 151 -15.30 -20.63 -2.66
C ALA A 151 -16.20 -21.55 -3.49
N SER A 152 -15.63 -22.43 -4.33
CA SER A 152 -16.40 -23.39 -5.12
C SER A 152 -17.08 -24.44 -4.25
N ALA A 153 -16.43 -24.93 -3.20
CA ALA A 153 -17.01 -25.88 -2.25
C ALA A 153 -18.17 -25.24 -1.46
N GLN A 154 -18.03 -23.97 -1.04
CA GLN A 154 -19.09 -23.23 -0.37
C GLN A 154 -20.30 -22.97 -1.27
N THR A 155 -20.05 -22.69 -2.56
CA THR A 155 -21.12 -22.52 -3.56
C THR A 155 -21.86 -23.83 -3.79
N ALA A 156 -21.16 -24.97 -3.86
CA ALA A 156 -21.78 -26.28 -3.99
C ALA A 156 -22.65 -26.63 -2.76
N HIS A 157 -22.15 -26.39 -1.55
CA HIS A 157 -22.94 -26.56 -0.33
C HIS A 157 -24.14 -25.61 -0.22
N ALA A 158 -24.02 -24.40 -0.74
CA ALA A 158 -25.13 -23.44 -0.77
C ALA A 158 -26.23 -23.86 -1.74
N ILE A 159 -25.88 -24.48 -2.88
CA ILE A 159 -26.86 -25.01 -3.84
C ILE A 159 -27.63 -26.20 -3.25
N ASP A 160 -26.96 -27.11 -2.53
CA ASP A 160 -27.62 -28.21 -1.83
C ASP A 160 -28.52 -27.73 -0.68
N ALA A 161 -28.12 -26.69 0.02
CA ALA A 161 -28.91 -26.09 1.10
C ALA A 161 -30.14 -25.31 0.58
N ASP A 162 -30.06 -24.74 -0.62
CA ASP A 162 -31.17 -23.98 -1.22
C ASP A 162 -32.28 -24.91 -1.76
N GLN A 163 -31.94 -26.14 -2.13
CA GLN A 163 -32.93 -27.18 -2.48
C GLN A 163 -33.75 -27.69 -1.28
N GLN A 164 -33.34 -27.38 -0.06
CA GLN A 164 -34.05 -27.72 1.19
C GLN A 164 -34.69 -26.51 1.89
N ARG A 165 -34.55 -25.30 1.36
CA ARG A 165 -35.13 -24.09 1.96
C ARG A 165 -36.61 -23.89 1.56
N ASN A 166 -37.41 -23.60 2.57
CA ASN A 166 -38.79 -23.10 2.41
C ASN A 166 -38.77 -21.77 1.64
N PRO A 167 -39.47 -21.64 0.50
CA PRO A 167 -39.43 -20.43 -0.35
C PRO A 167 -40.00 -19.17 0.33
N ASP A 168 -40.58 -19.27 1.50
CA ASP A 168 -41.26 -18.15 2.19
C ASP A 168 -40.44 -17.56 3.37
N ALA A 169 -39.21 -17.96 3.57
CA ALA A 169 -38.36 -17.39 4.65
C ALA A 169 -37.63 -16.13 4.16
N PRO A 170 -37.81 -14.95 4.83
CA PRO A 170 -37.12 -13.73 4.44
C PRO A 170 -35.61 -13.85 4.66
N CYS A 171 -34.86 -13.64 3.60
CA CYS A 171 -33.40 -13.54 3.64
C CYS A 171 -33.00 -12.22 4.32
N CYS A 172 -32.42 -12.28 5.52
CA CYS A 172 -31.84 -11.18 6.30
C CYS A 172 -32.78 -9.97 6.53
N GLY A 173 -33.25 -9.82 7.74
CA GLY A 173 -33.83 -8.55 8.20
C GLY A 173 -32.73 -7.49 8.23
N SER A 174 -32.92 -6.42 7.48
CA SER A 174 -32.13 -5.18 7.40
C SER A 174 -30.60 -5.30 7.39
N ALA A 175 -29.94 -4.56 6.51
CA ALA A 175 -28.47 -4.53 6.29
C ALA A 175 -27.61 -4.15 7.52
N GLN A 176 -28.22 -3.91 8.67
CA GLN A 176 -27.59 -3.53 9.93
C GLN A 176 -27.38 -4.68 10.93
N THR A 177 -27.92 -5.86 10.66
CA THR A 177 -27.89 -6.99 11.62
C THR A 177 -27.29 -8.29 11.07
N CYS A 178 -26.63 -8.25 9.90
CA CYS A 178 -25.98 -9.43 9.34
C CYS A 178 -24.57 -9.59 9.94
N GLU A 179 -24.44 -10.42 10.96
CA GLU A 179 -23.16 -10.76 11.60
C GLU A 179 -22.33 -11.80 10.81
N SER A 180 -22.82 -12.32 9.70
CA SER A 180 -22.05 -13.27 8.89
C SER A 180 -21.35 -12.56 7.74
N SER A 181 -20.03 -12.57 7.76
CA SER A 181 -19.12 -12.10 6.67
C SER A 181 -19.25 -12.88 5.35
N GLN A 182 -20.25 -13.75 5.21
CA GLN A 182 -20.44 -14.68 4.10
C GLN A 182 -21.71 -14.47 3.29
N CYS A 183 -22.45 -13.38 3.50
CA CYS A 183 -23.63 -13.11 2.71
C CYS A 183 -23.26 -12.46 1.37
N ALA A 184 -23.56 -13.14 0.25
CA ALA A 184 -23.29 -12.64 -1.11
C ALA A 184 -23.90 -11.25 -1.37
N ALA A 185 -25.05 -10.93 -0.78
CA ALA A 185 -25.69 -9.60 -0.88
C ALA A 185 -24.91 -8.52 -0.12
N CYS A 186 -24.29 -8.84 1.03
CA CYS A 186 -23.45 -7.92 1.79
C CYS A 186 -22.12 -7.69 1.10
N THR A 187 -21.52 -8.72 0.52
CA THR A 187 -20.29 -8.63 -0.28
C THR A 187 -20.51 -7.76 -1.52
N ALA A 188 -21.60 -7.97 -2.27
CA ALA A 188 -21.97 -7.15 -3.42
C ALA A 188 -22.30 -5.70 -3.07
N ALA A 189 -22.84 -5.43 -1.87
CA ALA A 189 -23.08 -4.08 -1.39
C ALA A 189 -21.78 -3.36 -0.98
N PHE A 190 -20.82 -4.10 -0.46
CA PHE A 190 -19.50 -3.60 -0.12
C PHE A 190 -18.68 -3.30 -1.39
N GLU A 191 -18.70 -4.21 -2.37
CA GLU A 191 -18.05 -4.02 -3.68
C GLU A 191 -18.62 -2.79 -4.40
N ARG A 192 -19.93 -2.59 -4.40
CA ARG A 192 -20.57 -1.39 -4.96
C ARG A 192 -20.08 -0.10 -4.30
N LYS A 193 -19.91 -0.08 -2.97
CA LYS A 193 -19.35 1.09 -2.26
C LYS A 193 -17.92 1.39 -2.66
N ILE A 194 -17.12 0.36 -2.90
CA ILE A 194 -15.74 0.52 -3.41
C ILE A 194 -15.77 1.07 -4.84
N ASP A 195 -16.62 0.53 -5.72
CA ASP A 195 -16.75 0.99 -7.11
C ASP A 195 -17.27 2.43 -7.19
N GLU A 196 -18.23 2.81 -6.34
CA GLU A 196 -18.71 4.19 -6.22
C GLU A 196 -17.65 5.14 -5.67
N ALA A 197 -16.81 4.69 -4.73
CA ALA A 197 -15.69 5.47 -4.22
C ALA A 197 -14.59 5.62 -5.29
N LEU A 198 -14.31 4.56 -6.06
CA LEU A 198 -13.38 4.57 -7.18
C LEU A 198 -13.88 5.49 -8.31
N ALA A 199 -15.18 5.43 -8.64
CA ALA A 199 -15.80 6.27 -9.68
C ALA A 199 -15.78 7.76 -9.29
N ARG A 200 -16.00 8.07 -8.01
CA ARG A 200 -15.83 9.44 -7.48
C ARG A 200 -14.38 9.91 -7.54
N ALA A 201 -13.43 9.05 -7.20
CA ALA A 201 -12.00 9.37 -7.25
C ALA A 201 -11.47 9.60 -8.68
N THR A 202 -12.09 8.99 -9.69
CA THR A 202 -11.72 9.17 -11.11
C THR A 202 -12.39 10.36 -11.78
N GLY A 203 -13.45 10.92 -11.19
CA GLY A 203 -14.22 12.06 -11.74
C GLY A 203 -13.84 13.43 -11.17
N GLU A 204 -13.32 13.50 -9.96
CA GLU A 204 -12.79 14.75 -9.39
C GLU A 204 -11.29 14.82 -9.65
N LYS A 205 -10.84 15.92 -10.25
CA LYS A 205 -9.41 16.32 -10.15
C LYS A 205 -9.10 16.36 -8.65
N LEU A 206 -8.48 15.31 -8.15
CA LEU A 206 -7.90 15.30 -6.81
C LEU A 206 -7.05 16.56 -6.70
N ALA A 207 -7.44 17.46 -5.81
CA ALA A 207 -6.59 18.58 -5.43
C ALA A 207 -5.24 17.94 -5.09
N ASP A 208 -4.18 18.42 -5.77
CA ASP A 208 -2.83 17.93 -5.54
C ASP A 208 -2.57 17.96 -4.02
N PRO A 209 -2.43 16.82 -3.34
CA PRO A 209 -2.22 16.79 -1.89
C PRO A 209 -0.87 17.39 -1.51
N TYR A 210 -0.01 17.64 -2.51
CA TYR A 210 1.22 18.36 -2.30
C TYR A 210 0.95 19.86 -2.39
N PRO A 211 1.38 20.61 -1.35
CA PRO A 211 1.21 22.04 -1.36
C PRO A 211 1.87 22.64 -2.61
N GLN A 212 1.22 23.65 -3.15
CA GLN A 212 1.62 24.44 -4.29
C GLN A 212 3.15 24.56 -4.42
N LYS A 213 3.66 24.43 -5.64
CA LYS A 213 5.09 24.65 -5.94
C LYS A 213 5.58 25.90 -5.22
N PHE A 214 6.63 25.74 -4.43
CA PHE A 214 7.26 26.85 -3.74
C PHE A 214 7.71 27.90 -4.77
N THR A 215 7.19 29.09 -4.65
CA THR A 215 7.42 30.17 -5.61
C THR A 215 8.37 31.23 -5.04
N LYS A 216 8.91 32.11 -5.91
CA LYS A 216 9.70 33.26 -5.46
C LYS A 216 8.95 34.16 -4.49
N LYS A 217 7.60 34.24 -4.60
CA LYS A 217 6.76 35.02 -3.68
C LYS A 217 6.69 34.32 -2.31
N ASP A 218 6.65 33.01 -2.28
CA ASP A 218 6.68 32.26 -1.03
C ASP A 218 8.01 32.40 -0.30
N ALA A 219 9.11 32.51 -1.03
CA ALA A 219 10.45 32.74 -0.48
C ALA A 219 10.52 34.04 0.34
N ALA A 220 9.76 35.09 -0.07
CA ALA A 220 9.73 36.35 0.62
C ALA A 220 8.79 36.38 1.85
N THR A 221 7.82 35.49 1.93
CA THR A 221 6.74 35.55 2.92
C THR A 221 6.70 34.35 3.86
N LYS A 222 7.32 33.20 3.49
CA LYS A 222 7.29 31.96 4.27
C LYS A 222 8.63 31.70 4.96
N THR A 223 8.57 31.14 6.14
CA THR A 223 9.75 30.68 6.88
C THR A 223 9.94 29.17 6.63
N VAL A 224 11.14 28.79 6.22
CA VAL A 224 11.53 27.38 6.07
C VAL A 224 11.96 26.83 7.43
N LEU A 225 11.26 25.83 7.91
CA LEU A 225 11.63 25.11 9.12
C LEU A 225 12.59 23.98 8.76
N VAL A 226 13.78 24.00 9.32
CA VAL A 226 14.79 22.96 9.11
C VAL A 226 14.73 21.97 10.28
N PRO A 227 14.35 20.70 10.04
CA PRO A 227 14.27 19.70 11.09
C PRO A 227 15.66 19.39 11.64
N ASN A 228 15.75 19.20 12.96
CA ASN A 228 17.01 18.93 13.62
C ASN A 228 17.33 17.42 13.61
N THR A 229 17.90 16.95 12.51
CA THR A 229 18.42 15.58 12.39
C THR A 229 19.79 15.41 13.06
N SER A 230 20.59 16.47 13.04
CA SER A 230 21.75 16.70 13.90
C SER A 230 22.00 18.19 13.99
N HIS A 231 22.52 18.66 15.12
CA HIS A 231 22.70 20.11 15.37
C HIS A 231 23.57 20.77 14.29
N ALA A 232 24.67 20.14 13.90
CA ALA A 232 25.56 20.67 12.87
C ALA A 232 24.88 20.68 11.49
N PHE A 233 24.16 19.63 11.13
CA PHE A 233 23.48 19.52 9.83
C PHE A 233 22.37 20.56 9.70
N SER A 234 21.51 20.69 10.70
CA SER A 234 20.41 21.64 10.66
C SER A 234 20.86 23.08 10.59
N GLN A 235 21.96 23.43 11.26
CA GLN A 235 22.55 24.77 11.16
C GLN A 235 23.17 25.05 9.80
N LEU A 236 23.90 24.08 9.24
CA LEU A 236 24.46 24.20 7.88
C LEU A 236 23.37 24.36 6.82
N MET A 237 22.30 23.58 6.91
CA MET A 237 21.17 23.67 6.00
C MET A 237 20.43 25.01 6.15
N ALA A 238 20.20 25.48 7.38
CA ALA A 238 19.58 26.77 7.61
C ALA A 238 20.43 27.90 7.04
N ALA A 239 21.75 27.86 7.22
CA ALA A 239 22.68 28.83 6.66
C ALA A 239 22.71 28.79 5.12
N ALA A 240 22.69 27.58 4.53
CA ALA A 240 22.66 27.42 3.07
C ALA A 240 21.38 28.02 2.45
N PHE A 241 20.23 27.78 3.06
CA PHE A 241 18.96 28.36 2.61
C PHE A 241 18.91 29.86 2.83
N ALA A 242 19.42 30.36 3.97
CA ALA A 242 19.50 31.79 4.24
C ALA A 242 20.37 32.53 3.20
N ASN A 243 21.45 31.88 2.76
CA ASN A 243 22.32 32.43 1.69
C ASN A 243 21.61 32.52 0.32
N GLN A 244 20.53 31.75 0.13
CA GLN A 244 19.66 31.82 -1.04
C GLN A 244 18.50 32.82 -0.87
N GLY A 245 18.52 33.63 0.19
CA GLY A 245 17.48 34.64 0.47
C GLY A 245 16.20 34.08 1.10
N LEU A 246 16.25 32.88 1.69
CA LEU A 246 15.11 32.30 2.40
C LEU A 246 15.17 32.60 3.89
N THR A 247 14.04 32.95 4.48
CA THR A 247 13.93 33.01 5.94
C THR A 247 13.89 31.60 6.49
N THR A 248 14.84 31.24 7.37
CA THR A 248 15.00 29.88 7.88
C THR A 248 15.07 29.85 9.40
N VAL A 249 14.53 28.80 9.98
CA VAL A 249 14.61 28.51 11.41
C VAL A 249 14.98 27.04 11.59
N SER A 250 16.12 26.78 12.26
CA SER A 250 16.47 25.44 12.72
C SER A 250 15.65 25.10 13.96
N LEU A 251 14.94 23.98 13.91
CA LEU A 251 14.13 23.54 15.05
C LEU A 251 15.05 23.04 16.18
N PRO A 252 14.73 23.31 17.44
CA PRO A 252 15.48 22.78 18.58
C PRO A 252 15.35 21.26 18.65
N ILE A 253 16.33 20.61 19.26
CA ILE A 253 16.19 19.17 19.64
C ILE A 253 15.18 19.15 20.77
N GLY A 254 13.99 18.58 20.50
CA GLY A 254 13.02 18.34 21.54
C GLY A 254 13.58 17.27 22.51
N ARG A 255 14.01 17.72 23.66
CA ARG A 255 14.11 16.90 24.87
C ARG A 255 13.22 17.59 25.86
N GLU A 256 12.03 17.10 26.00
CA GLU A 256 11.25 17.15 27.23
C GLU A 256 10.65 15.77 27.44
#